data_be68d09f79317d46d1a0401b5589f91c
#
_entry.id   be68d09f79317d46d1a0401b5589f91c
#
_cell.length_a   1.000
_cell.length_b   1.000
_cell.length_c   1.000
_cell.angle_alpha   90.00
_cell.angle_beta   90.00
_cell.angle_gamma   90.00
#
_symmetry.space_group_name_H-M   'P 1'
#
loop_
_entity.id
_entity.type
_entity.pdbx_description
1 polymer ?
#
loop_
_entity_poly.entity_id
_entity_poly.type
_entity_poly.pdbx_seq_one_letter_code
_entity_poly.pdbx_strand_id
1 'polypeptide(L)'
;MENDKVVSVLNELLTKNYDAEAGYKEVADKIGHTSLKSYFQDQAQNRYDFGHEIKANISKYGGEPDKGTSITGDLHRTWISIRDAFSNGDEAIYSEAVRGEEAFSEEYGEVLNDEVLPQDIKDMVRNQKHSVDKALASLKTMEGFNS
;
A
#
# COMPACT_ATOMS: atom_id res chain seq x y z
N MET A 1 -25.47 9.85 -2.20
CA MET A 1 -25.82 9.25 -0.92
C MET A 1 -24.57 8.89 -0.16
N GLU A 2 -24.63 8.88 1.15
CA GLU A 2 -23.46 8.63 1.99
C GLU A 2 -22.79 7.28 1.68
N ASN A 3 -23.60 6.22 1.49
CA ASN A 3 -23.05 4.90 1.19
C ASN A 3 -22.31 4.85 -0.14
N ASP A 4 -22.79 5.56 -1.14
CA ASP A 4 -22.12 5.62 -2.43
C ASP A 4 -20.75 6.27 -2.29
N LYS A 5 -20.64 7.28 -1.44
CA LYS A 5 -19.37 7.97 -1.21
C LYS A 5 -18.40 7.07 -0.43
N VAL A 6 -18.92 6.34 0.57
CA VAL A 6 -18.11 5.35 1.30
C VAL A 6 -17.55 4.30 0.36
N VAL A 7 -18.39 3.74 -0.51
CA VAL A 7 -17.99 2.74 -1.50
C VAL A 7 -16.93 3.31 -2.43
N SER A 8 -17.09 4.54 -2.88
CA SER A 8 -16.12 5.20 -3.76
C SER A 8 -14.75 5.33 -3.10
N VAL A 9 -14.71 5.79 -1.85
CA VAL A 9 -13.47 5.92 -1.10
C VAL A 9 -12.82 4.55 -0.90
N LEU A 10 -13.60 3.55 -0.54
CA LEU A 10 -13.10 2.19 -0.34
C LEU A 10 -12.55 1.58 -1.62
N ASN A 11 -13.21 1.83 -2.76
CA ASN A 11 -12.72 1.33 -4.05
C ASN A 11 -11.40 1.99 -4.47
N GLU A 12 -11.23 3.28 -4.19
CA GLU A 12 -9.95 3.95 -4.42
C GLU A 12 -8.85 3.29 -3.58
N LEU A 13 -9.14 3.04 -2.32
CA LEU A 13 -8.20 2.42 -1.41
C LEU A 13 -7.88 0.98 -1.84
N LEU A 14 -8.89 0.25 -2.31
CA LEU A 14 -8.73 -1.11 -2.82
C LEU A 14 -7.78 -1.14 -4.03
N THR A 15 -7.97 -0.23 -4.97
CA THR A 15 -7.12 -0.13 -6.15
C THR A 15 -5.67 0.14 -5.76
N LYS A 16 -5.45 1.02 -4.79
CA LYS A 16 -4.10 1.32 -4.28
C LYS A 16 -3.45 0.08 -3.67
N ASN A 17 -4.23 -0.74 -2.97
CA ASN A 17 -3.72 -1.97 -2.40
C ASN A 17 -3.42 -3.02 -3.47
N TYR A 18 -4.23 -3.12 -4.53
CA TYR A 18 -3.92 -3.99 -5.66
C TYR A 18 -2.60 -3.58 -6.32
N ASP A 19 -2.42 -2.28 -6.56
CA ASP A 19 -1.20 -1.76 -7.16
C ASP A 19 0.02 -2.08 -6.29
N ALA A 20 -0.11 -1.88 -4.98
CA ALA A 20 0.96 -2.15 -4.04
C ALA A 20 1.31 -3.64 -3.99
N GLU A 21 0.31 -4.50 -3.94
CA GLU A 21 0.51 -5.94 -3.94
C GLU A 21 1.27 -6.40 -5.19
N ALA A 22 0.81 -5.97 -6.35
CA ALA A 22 1.43 -6.34 -7.62
C ALA A 22 2.87 -5.82 -7.70
N GLY A 23 3.09 -4.58 -7.29
CA GLY A 23 4.42 -3.97 -7.30
C GLY A 23 5.39 -4.65 -6.35
N TYR A 24 4.96 -4.94 -5.14
CA TYR A 24 5.80 -5.64 -4.17
C TYR A 24 6.17 -7.04 -4.63
N LYS A 25 5.24 -7.77 -5.24
CA LYS A 25 5.54 -9.09 -5.82
C LYS A 25 6.61 -8.99 -6.91
N GLU A 26 6.47 -8.02 -7.79
CA GLU A 26 7.43 -7.83 -8.88
C GLU A 26 8.82 -7.52 -8.35
N VAL A 27 8.90 -6.61 -7.37
CA VAL A 27 10.19 -6.24 -6.78
C VAL A 27 10.80 -7.43 -6.03
N ALA A 28 9.99 -8.17 -5.26
CA ALA A 28 10.47 -9.32 -4.51
C ALA A 28 11.07 -10.39 -5.41
N ASP A 29 10.48 -10.60 -6.60
CA ASP A 29 10.98 -11.58 -7.56
C ASP A 29 12.33 -11.22 -8.16
N LYS A 30 12.63 -9.93 -8.21
CA LYS A 30 13.82 -9.42 -8.92
C LYS A 30 14.97 -9.03 -8.01
N ILE A 31 14.69 -8.75 -6.73
CA ILE A 31 15.74 -8.25 -5.84
C ILE A 31 16.59 -9.38 -5.27
N GLY A 32 17.91 -9.16 -5.20
CA GLY A 32 18.83 -10.14 -4.66
C GLY A 32 19.07 -10.04 -3.17
N HIS A 33 18.81 -8.88 -2.57
CA HIS A 33 19.05 -8.67 -1.14
C HIS A 33 18.02 -9.43 -0.30
N THR A 34 18.49 -10.36 0.52
CA THR A 34 17.62 -11.30 1.24
C THR A 34 16.61 -10.60 2.17
N SER A 35 17.08 -9.64 2.95
CA SER A 35 16.21 -8.93 3.91
C SER A 35 15.17 -8.06 3.19
N LEU A 36 15.56 -7.39 2.12
CA LEU A 36 14.62 -6.60 1.31
C LEU A 36 13.62 -7.50 0.61
N LYS A 37 14.08 -8.63 0.07
CA LYS A 37 13.19 -9.59 -0.58
C LYS A 37 12.11 -10.06 0.40
N SER A 38 12.50 -10.42 1.61
CA SER A 38 11.55 -10.86 2.65
C SER A 38 10.57 -9.74 3.00
N TYR A 39 11.07 -8.51 3.13
CA TYR A 39 10.22 -7.35 3.39
C TYR A 39 9.16 -7.19 2.30
N PHE A 40 9.57 -7.23 1.04
CA PHE A 40 8.62 -7.04 -0.07
C PHE A 40 7.61 -8.18 -0.15
N GLN A 41 8.02 -9.41 0.11
CA GLN A 41 7.11 -10.55 0.16
C GLN A 41 6.05 -10.37 1.27
N ASP A 42 6.48 -9.94 2.44
CA ASP A 42 5.59 -9.69 3.58
C ASP A 42 4.62 -8.56 3.28
N GLN A 43 5.08 -7.50 2.64
CA GLN A 43 4.22 -6.38 2.31
C GLN A 43 3.23 -6.72 1.20
N ALA A 44 3.63 -7.54 0.24
CA ALA A 44 2.69 -8.03 -0.78
C ALA A 44 1.55 -8.81 -0.12
N GLN A 45 1.86 -9.68 0.83
CA GLN A 45 0.85 -10.42 1.57
C GLN A 45 -0.05 -9.48 2.39
N ASN A 46 0.55 -8.50 3.05
CA ASN A 46 -0.18 -7.49 3.82
C ASN A 46 -1.22 -6.76 2.97
N ARG A 47 -0.82 -6.31 1.79
CA ARG A 47 -1.73 -5.57 0.90
C ARG A 47 -2.82 -6.47 0.36
N TYR A 48 -2.52 -7.74 0.12
CA TYR A 48 -3.52 -8.73 -0.25
C TYR A 48 -4.58 -8.87 0.85
N ASP A 49 -4.14 -9.00 2.10
CA ASP A 49 -5.04 -9.12 3.25
C ASP A 49 -5.88 -7.85 3.44
N PHE A 50 -5.26 -6.68 3.29
CA PHE A 50 -5.98 -5.40 3.35
C PHE A 50 -7.06 -5.35 2.27
N GLY A 51 -6.75 -5.82 1.06
CA GLY A 51 -7.71 -5.86 -0.04
C GLY A 51 -8.93 -6.69 0.29
N HIS A 52 -8.74 -7.83 0.92
CA HIS A 52 -9.88 -8.67 1.35
C HIS A 52 -10.76 -7.97 2.36
N GLU A 53 -10.17 -7.31 3.33
CA GLU A 53 -10.90 -6.58 4.35
C GLU A 53 -11.69 -5.42 3.74
N ILE A 54 -11.07 -4.70 2.81
CA ILE A 54 -11.71 -3.59 2.10
C ILE A 54 -12.89 -4.10 1.29
N LYS A 55 -12.73 -5.21 0.55
CA LYS A 55 -13.81 -5.81 -0.24
C LYS A 55 -15.02 -6.18 0.62
N ALA A 56 -14.77 -6.77 1.78
CA ALA A 56 -15.84 -7.14 2.70
C ALA A 56 -16.64 -5.91 3.13
N ASN A 57 -15.95 -4.80 3.38
CA ASN A 57 -16.60 -3.56 3.77
C ASN A 57 -17.35 -2.89 2.60
N ILE A 58 -16.82 -2.98 1.38
CA ILE A 58 -17.54 -2.50 0.20
C ILE A 58 -18.87 -3.23 0.07
N SER A 59 -18.86 -4.55 0.20
CA SER A 59 -20.07 -5.36 0.15
C SER A 59 -21.04 -5.00 1.29
N LYS A 60 -20.52 -4.78 2.47
CA LYS A 60 -21.33 -4.37 3.63
C LYS A 60 -22.09 -3.07 3.38
N TYR A 61 -21.50 -2.15 2.63
CA TYR A 61 -22.12 -0.86 2.30
C TYR A 61 -22.85 -0.89 0.96
N GLY A 62 -23.10 -2.08 0.42
CA GLY A 62 -23.96 -2.26 -0.76
C GLY A 62 -23.31 -1.99 -2.09
N GLY A 63 -21.99 -1.92 -2.11
CA GLY A 63 -21.24 -1.63 -3.34
C GLY A 63 -20.62 -2.86 -3.98
N GLU A 64 -20.00 -2.64 -5.11
CA GLU A 64 -19.27 -3.66 -5.86
C GLU A 64 -17.79 -3.33 -5.84
N PRO A 65 -16.91 -4.28 -5.43
CA PRO A 65 -15.47 -4.03 -5.48
C PRO A 65 -14.97 -3.86 -6.91
N ASP A 66 -14.12 -2.86 -7.12
CA ASP A 66 -13.41 -2.69 -8.38
C ASP A 66 -12.42 -3.85 -8.57
N LYS A 67 -12.08 -4.11 -9.81
CA LYS A 67 -11.17 -5.22 -10.16
C LYS A 67 -9.92 -4.67 -10.83
N GLY A 68 -8.78 -5.25 -10.44
CA GLY A 68 -7.51 -4.97 -11.08
C GLY A 68 -6.81 -3.72 -10.57
N THR A 69 -5.64 -3.51 -11.14
CA THR A 69 -4.73 -2.43 -10.74
C THR A 69 -5.00 -1.16 -11.54
N SER A 70 -4.54 -0.04 -10.99
CA SER A 70 -4.49 1.23 -11.71
C SER A 70 -3.25 1.24 -12.62
N ILE A 71 -3.38 1.87 -13.78
CA ILE A 71 -2.25 2.07 -14.67
C ILE A 71 -1.77 3.53 -14.68
N THR A 72 -2.45 4.38 -13.91
CA THR A 72 -2.12 5.81 -13.83
C THR A 72 -2.17 6.27 -12.38
N GLY A 73 -1.50 7.39 -12.11
CA GLY A 73 -1.53 8.03 -10.82
C GLY A 73 -0.20 7.97 -10.09
N ASP A 74 -0.17 8.55 -8.89
CA ASP A 74 1.06 8.71 -8.11
C ASP A 74 1.64 7.37 -7.67
N LEU A 75 0.79 6.43 -7.29
CA LEU A 75 1.25 5.12 -6.84
C LEU A 75 1.91 4.35 -8.00
N HIS A 76 1.34 4.46 -9.20
CA HIS A 76 1.94 3.86 -10.40
C HIS A 76 3.34 4.45 -10.66
N ARG A 77 3.47 5.77 -10.50
CA ARG A 77 4.77 6.44 -10.65
C ARG A 77 5.78 5.94 -9.63
N THR A 78 5.34 5.68 -8.40
CA THR A 78 6.20 5.11 -7.36
C THR A 78 6.77 3.76 -7.79
N TRP A 79 5.93 2.90 -8.39
CA TRP A 79 6.40 1.59 -8.84
C TRP A 79 7.36 1.69 -10.02
N ILE A 80 7.14 2.64 -10.93
CA ILE A 80 8.08 2.92 -12.01
C ILE A 80 9.42 3.35 -11.42
N SER A 81 9.43 4.22 -10.42
CA SER A 81 10.66 4.69 -9.77
C SER A 81 11.42 3.54 -9.10
N ILE A 82 10.71 2.64 -8.42
CA ILE A 82 11.35 1.47 -7.81
C ILE A 82 11.94 0.56 -8.90
N ARG A 83 11.21 0.35 -9.98
CA ARG A 83 11.68 -0.45 -11.12
C ARG A 83 12.96 0.15 -11.73
N ASP A 84 12.97 1.47 -11.90
CA ASP A 84 14.15 2.17 -12.43
C ASP A 84 15.34 2.08 -11.49
N ALA A 85 15.07 2.02 -10.18
CA ALA A 85 16.13 1.92 -9.17
C ALA A 85 16.91 0.60 -9.26
N PHE A 86 16.36 -0.44 -9.91
CA PHE A 86 17.10 -1.69 -10.08
C PHE A 86 18.44 -1.52 -10.78
N SER A 87 18.54 -0.54 -11.68
CA SER A 87 19.82 -0.29 -12.37
C SER A 87 20.85 0.43 -11.48
N ASN A 88 20.43 0.91 -10.29
CA ASN A 88 21.29 1.68 -9.38
C ASN A 88 21.62 0.94 -8.08
N GLY A 89 21.20 -0.32 -7.95
CA GLY A 89 21.55 -1.17 -6.83
C GLY A 89 20.55 -1.18 -5.69
N ASP A 90 20.83 -1.99 -4.68
CA ASP A 90 19.93 -2.25 -3.57
C ASP A 90 19.64 -1.02 -2.71
N GLU A 91 20.63 -0.13 -2.52
CA GLU A 91 20.42 1.11 -1.77
C GLU A 91 19.37 2.00 -2.43
N ALA A 92 19.41 2.09 -3.75
CA ALA A 92 18.43 2.89 -4.49
C ALA A 92 17.03 2.28 -4.36
N ILE A 93 16.92 0.97 -4.43
CA ILE A 93 15.66 0.26 -4.25
C ILE A 93 15.13 0.50 -2.84
N TYR A 94 15.99 0.40 -1.83
CA TYR A 94 15.63 0.66 -0.44
C TYR A 94 15.09 2.08 -0.26
N SER A 95 15.79 3.08 -0.79
CA SER A 95 15.37 4.49 -0.69
C SER A 95 14.00 4.73 -1.33
N GLU A 96 13.77 4.13 -2.50
CA GLU A 96 12.48 4.25 -3.17
C GLU A 96 11.37 3.53 -2.41
N ALA A 97 11.68 2.39 -1.78
CA ALA A 97 10.73 1.66 -0.97
C ALA A 97 10.29 2.49 0.25
N VAL A 98 11.24 3.14 0.93
CA VAL A 98 10.94 4.03 2.05
C VAL A 98 10.01 5.16 1.59
N ARG A 99 10.37 5.79 0.48
CA ARG A 99 9.57 6.90 -0.05
C ARG A 99 8.16 6.46 -0.44
N GLY A 100 8.05 5.30 -1.08
CA GLY A 100 6.75 4.75 -1.49
C GLY A 100 5.87 4.40 -0.30
N GLU A 101 6.44 3.82 0.75
CA GLU A 101 5.70 3.50 1.96
C GLU A 101 5.25 4.76 2.70
N GLU A 102 6.09 5.78 2.75
CA GLU A 102 5.71 7.06 3.35
C GLU A 102 4.53 7.68 2.61
N ALA A 103 4.56 7.66 1.28
CA ALA A 103 3.45 8.15 0.47
C ALA A 103 2.17 7.34 0.70
N PHE A 104 2.29 6.02 0.80
CA PHE A 104 1.16 5.14 1.08
C PHE A 104 0.53 5.46 2.44
N SER A 105 1.35 5.65 3.45
CA SER A 105 0.89 6.03 4.79
C SER A 105 0.17 7.38 4.78
N GLU A 106 0.70 8.36 4.04
CA GLU A 106 0.07 9.68 3.91
C GLU A 106 -1.31 9.57 3.26
N GLU A 107 -1.45 8.74 2.24
CA GLU A 107 -2.74 8.54 1.57
C GLU A 107 -3.76 7.94 2.52
N TYR A 108 -3.36 6.99 3.36
CA TYR A 108 -4.22 6.45 4.41
C TYR A 108 -4.63 7.54 5.41
N GLY A 109 -3.69 8.42 5.76
CA GLY A 109 -3.98 9.56 6.65
C GLY A 109 -5.01 10.51 6.06
N GLU A 110 -4.94 10.76 4.75
CA GLU A 110 -5.91 11.60 4.06
C GLU A 110 -7.30 10.97 4.10
N VAL A 111 -7.39 9.66 3.90
CA VAL A 111 -8.66 8.94 3.98
C VAL A 111 -9.28 9.11 5.37
N LEU A 112 -8.46 9.04 6.43
CA LEU A 112 -8.93 9.21 7.80
C LEU A 112 -9.49 10.61 8.09
N ASN A 113 -9.11 11.61 7.31
CA ASN A 113 -9.62 12.96 7.46
C ASN A 113 -10.99 13.16 6.81
N ASP A 114 -11.50 12.17 6.09
CA ASP A 114 -12.81 12.26 5.44
C ASP A 114 -13.91 12.07 6.50
N GLU A 115 -14.65 13.14 6.76
CA GLU A 115 -15.69 13.16 7.80
C GLU A 115 -16.90 12.30 7.46
N VAL A 116 -17.07 11.95 6.18
CA VAL A 116 -18.20 11.15 5.72
C VAL A 116 -18.07 9.68 6.12
N LEU A 117 -16.85 9.23 6.40
CA LEU A 117 -16.62 7.80 6.71
C LEU A 117 -17.22 7.39 8.03
N PRO A 118 -17.97 6.28 8.06
CA PRO A 118 -18.46 5.71 9.32
C PRO A 118 -17.31 5.28 10.22
N GLN A 119 -17.59 5.17 11.51
CA GLN A 119 -16.57 4.84 12.50
C GLN A 119 -15.93 3.47 12.25
N ASP A 120 -16.71 2.46 11.86
CA ASP A 120 -16.16 1.12 11.58
C ASP A 120 -15.15 1.15 10.43
N ILE A 121 -15.41 1.99 9.41
CA ILE A 121 -14.49 2.16 8.29
C ILE A 121 -13.24 2.91 8.75
N LYS A 122 -13.39 3.95 9.54
CA LYS A 122 -12.25 4.68 10.09
C LYS A 122 -11.37 3.76 10.93
N ASP A 123 -11.97 2.88 11.72
CA ASP A 123 -11.22 1.94 12.55
C ASP A 123 -10.41 0.97 11.68
N MET A 124 -11.02 0.45 10.62
CA MET A 124 -10.31 -0.41 9.67
C MET A 124 -9.13 0.31 9.03
N VAL A 125 -9.37 1.51 8.51
CA VAL A 125 -8.35 2.32 7.83
C VAL A 125 -7.21 2.65 8.81
N ARG A 126 -7.54 3.01 10.04
CA ARG A 126 -6.55 3.32 11.08
C ARG A 126 -5.69 2.10 11.39
N ASN A 127 -6.29 0.93 11.51
CA ASN A 127 -5.56 -0.31 11.78
C ASN A 127 -4.63 -0.68 10.63
N GLN A 128 -5.08 -0.52 9.39
CA GLN A 128 -4.26 -0.78 8.22
C GLN A 128 -3.10 0.21 8.14
N LYS A 129 -3.37 1.50 8.39
CA LYS A 129 -2.31 2.51 8.42
C LYS A 129 -1.28 2.20 9.49
N HIS A 130 -1.72 1.76 10.67
CA HIS A 130 -0.81 1.37 11.74
C HIS A 130 0.13 0.25 11.29
N SER A 131 -0.38 -0.75 10.58
CA SER A 131 0.44 -1.83 10.02
C SER A 131 1.46 -1.31 9.01
N VAL A 132 1.05 -0.38 8.16
CA VAL A 132 1.96 0.25 7.18
C VAL A 132 3.06 1.02 7.90
N ASP A 133 2.70 1.81 8.91
CA ASP A 133 3.65 2.62 9.67
C ASP A 133 4.64 1.74 10.43
N LYS A 134 4.17 0.64 10.98
CA LYS A 134 5.02 -0.31 11.70
C LYS A 134 6.02 -0.98 10.74
N ALA A 135 5.55 -1.38 9.56
CA ALA A 135 6.41 -1.97 8.54
C ALA A 135 7.46 -0.96 8.05
N LEU A 136 7.04 0.29 7.86
CA LEU A 136 7.95 1.36 7.46
C LEU A 136 9.04 1.58 8.52
N ALA A 137 8.68 1.60 9.80
CA ALA A 137 9.64 1.74 10.88
C ALA A 137 10.66 0.60 10.85
N SER A 138 10.21 -0.64 10.63
CA SER A 138 11.10 -1.80 10.49
C SER A 138 12.04 -1.65 9.30
N LEU A 139 11.51 -1.18 8.17
CA LEU A 139 12.31 -0.95 6.98
C LEU A 139 13.43 0.05 7.24
N LYS A 140 13.11 1.14 7.94
CA LYS A 140 14.08 2.20 8.24
C LYS A 140 15.19 1.74 9.17
N THR A 141 14.97 0.69 9.95
CA THR A 141 16.00 0.14 10.84
C THR A 141 16.78 -1.01 10.21
N MET A 142 16.51 -1.32 8.94
CA MET A 142 17.16 -2.45 8.26
C MET A 142 18.66 -2.21 8.16
N GLU A 143 19.43 -3.21 8.63
CA GLU A 143 20.87 -3.13 8.68
C GLU A 143 21.48 -3.05 7.29
N GLY A 144 22.48 -2.20 7.14
CA GLY A 144 23.18 -2.01 5.88
C GLY A 144 22.63 -0.88 5.01
N PHE A 145 21.49 -0.30 5.36
CA PHE A 145 20.86 0.77 4.57
C PHE A 145 20.65 2.05 5.36
N ASN A 146 20.40 1.96 6.67
CA ASN A 146 20.27 3.16 7.49
C ASN A 146 21.66 3.67 7.86
N SER A 147 21.90 4.93 7.65
CA SER A 147 23.18 5.55 7.98
C SER A 147 23.08 6.39 9.23
#